data_5c3c3077eb57352681608bb07cf92385
#
_entry.id   5c3c3077eb57352681608bb07cf92385
#
_cell.length_a   1.000
_cell.length_b   1.000
_cell.length_c   1.000
_cell.angle_alpha   90.00
_cell.angle_beta   90.00
_cell.angle_gamma   90.00
#
_symmetry.space_group_name_H-M   'P 1'
#
loop_
_entity.id
_entity.type
_entity.pdbx_description
1 polymer ?
#
loop_
_entity_poly.entity_id
_entity_poly.type
_entity_poly.pdbx_seq_one_letter_code
_entity_poly.pdbx_strand_id
1 'polypeptide(L)'
;MRILQLLPELKLGGVERGTVDLSEHLTKLGHKSAVVSAGGGLTEQLSDHGAKHFSLPIAKKNFLAIKQYKNLREIYREFKPDIIHVRSRFPAWINVLALKGLPSSKPIVISTFHGLYSKPFYSKSMSYADDIIAISKTVQEYVFKNYDVDRSRVHLIYRGCDIDEFNASAPSEAWSNSWYKEFPQTSDKILLTLPGRITGWKGIEDFLKLLSQLDQAKY
;
A
#
# COMPACT_ATOMS: atom_id res chain seq x y z
N MET A 1 -14.15 5.07 15.81
CA MET A 1 -13.49 6.14 15.01
C MET A 1 -13.82 5.96 13.54
N ARG A 2 -13.69 7.02 12.75
CA ARG A 2 -13.80 7.02 11.28
C ARG A 2 -12.43 7.22 10.68
N ILE A 3 -11.94 6.21 9.97
CA ILE A 3 -10.60 6.19 9.37
C ILE A 3 -10.73 6.22 7.85
N LEU A 4 -10.08 7.19 7.21
CA LEU A 4 -10.07 7.36 5.76
C LEU A 4 -8.68 7.14 5.21
N GLN A 5 -8.49 6.13 4.36
CA GLN A 5 -7.21 5.86 3.71
C GLN A 5 -7.16 6.50 2.32
N LEU A 6 -6.01 7.05 1.94
CA LEU A 6 -5.77 7.73 0.65
C LEU A 6 -4.63 7.05 -0.11
N LEU A 7 -4.93 6.53 -1.31
CA LEU A 7 -3.94 5.95 -2.22
C LEU A 7 -4.35 6.20 -3.69
N PRO A 8 -3.43 6.05 -4.68
CA PRO A 8 -3.74 6.37 -6.07
C PRO A 8 -4.81 5.46 -6.67
N GLU A 9 -4.68 4.16 -6.50
CA GLU A 9 -5.54 3.11 -7.08
C GLU A 9 -5.53 1.85 -6.22
N LEU A 10 -6.48 0.95 -6.44
CA LEU A 10 -6.63 -0.35 -5.76
C LEU A 10 -6.37 -1.52 -6.72
N LYS A 11 -5.26 -1.45 -7.47
CA LYS A 11 -4.77 -2.55 -8.29
C LYS A 11 -3.98 -3.56 -7.43
N LEU A 12 -3.38 -4.56 -8.08
CA LEU A 12 -2.52 -5.53 -7.40
C LEU A 12 -1.19 -4.90 -6.98
N GLY A 13 -0.89 -4.94 -5.70
CA GLY A 13 0.36 -4.43 -5.13
C GLY A 13 0.33 -4.46 -3.60
N GLY A 14 1.51 -4.41 -3.00
CA GLY A 14 1.62 -4.53 -1.55
C GLY A 14 0.98 -3.37 -0.76
N VAL A 15 0.98 -2.15 -1.28
CA VAL A 15 0.34 -1.01 -0.62
C VAL A 15 -1.17 -1.15 -0.68
N GLU A 16 -1.68 -1.55 -1.83
CA GLU A 16 -3.09 -1.75 -2.14
C GLU A 16 -3.66 -2.89 -1.29
N ARG A 17 -2.99 -4.06 -1.27
CA ARG A 17 -3.38 -5.20 -0.42
C ARG A 17 -3.40 -4.79 1.06
N GLY A 18 -2.32 -4.22 1.59
CA GLY A 18 -2.30 -3.77 2.98
C GLY A 18 -3.27 -2.62 3.30
N THR A 19 -3.88 -1.96 2.29
CA THR A 19 -4.99 -1.02 2.50
C THR A 19 -6.29 -1.77 2.73
N VAL A 20 -6.54 -2.83 1.97
CA VAL A 20 -7.70 -3.71 2.14
C VAL A 20 -7.63 -4.44 3.47
N ASP A 21 -6.48 -5.06 3.77
CA ASP A 21 -6.26 -5.79 5.02
C ASP A 21 -6.48 -4.89 6.25
N LEU A 22 -5.94 -3.67 6.22
CA LEU A 22 -6.16 -2.70 7.30
C LEU A 22 -7.64 -2.29 7.38
N SER A 23 -8.32 -2.09 6.25
CA SER A 23 -9.75 -1.74 6.25
C SER A 23 -10.61 -2.83 6.86
N GLU A 24 -10.34 -4.09 6.50
CA GLU A 24 -11.01 -5.26 7.08
C GLU A 24 -10.80 -5.33 8.59
N HIS A 25 -9.55 -5.21 9.05
CA HIS A 25 -9.24 -5.24 10.47
C HIS A 25 -9.92 -4.11 11.24
N LEU A 26 -9.94 -2.90 10.69
CA LEU A 26 -10.62 -1.76 11.31
C LEU A 26 -12.13 -1.98 11.41
N THR A 27 -12.77 -2.55 10.40
CA THR A 27 -14.21 -2.85 10.44
C THR A 27 -14.53 -3.97 11.44
N LYS A 28 -13.70 -5.01 11.51
CA LYS A 28 -13.80 -6.06 12.55
C LYS A 28 -13.70 -5.51 13.97
N LEU A 29 -12.92 -4.45 14.18
CA LEU A 29 -12.82 -3.74 15.46
C LEU A 29 -13.95 -2.71 15.70
N GLY A 30 -14.97 -2.65 14.84
CA GLY A 30 -16.11 -1.75 14.97
C GLY A 30 -15.83 -0.30 14.56
N HIS A 31 -14.73 -0.03 13.85
CA HIS A 31 -14.44 1.28 13.27
C HIS A 31 -15.12 1.45 11.91
N LYS A 32 -15.43 2.71 11.53
CA LYS A 32 -15.86 3.01 10.16
C LYS A 32 -14.63 3.23 9.29
N SER A 33 -14.40 2.33 8.35
CA SER A 33 -13.29 2.43 7.39
C SER A 33 -13.78 2.92 6.03
N ALA A 34 -13.00 3.78 5.41
CA ALA A 34 -13.22 4.19 4.03
C ALA A 34 -11.88 4.38 3.29
N VAL A 35 -11.94 4.24 1.97
CA VAL A 35 -10.77 4.39 1.09
C VAL A 35 -11.13 5.31 -0.05
N VAL A 36 -10.25 6.28 -0.35
CA VAL A 36 -10.31 7.13 -1.54
C VAL A 36 -9.23 6.70 -2.52
N SER A 37 -9.62 6.34 -3.72
CA SER A 37 -8.72 5.97 -4.81
C SER A 37 -9.41 6.09 -6.17
N ALA A 38 -8.66 5.91 -7.26
CA ALA A 38 -9.24 5.82 -8.61
C ALA A 38 -9.92 4.46 -8.90
N GLY A 39 -10.04 3.58 -7.89
CA GLY A 39 -10.57 2.23 -8.04
C GLY A 39 -9.51 1.22 -8.48
N GLY A 40 -9.93 0.01 -8.80
CA GLY A 40 -9.09 -1.12 -9.23
C GLY A 40 -9.69 -2.46 -8.82
N GLY A 41 -9.02 -3.56 -9.13
CA GLY A 41 -9.53 -4.92 -8.91
C GLY A 41 -9.77 -5.30 -7.45
N LEU A 42 -9.19 -4.56 -6.48
CA LEU A 42 -9.41 -4.82 -5.06
C LEU A 42 -10.59 -4.02 -4.47
N THR A 43 -11.31 -3.25 -5.28
CA THR A 43 -12.42 -2.40 -4.78
C THR A 43 -13.59 -3.25 -4.27
N GLU A 44 -13.91 -4.34 -4.95
CA GLU A 44 -14.99 -5.26 -4.56
C GLU A 44 -14.66 -5.90 -3.19
N GLN A 45 -13.48 -6.48 -3.04
CA GLN A 45 -13.01 -7.05 -1.79
C GLN A 45 -13.05 -6.05 -0.62
N LEU A 46 -12.72 -4.77 -0.88
CA LEU A 46 -12.82 -3.72 0.14
C LEU A 46 -14.28 -3.55 0.62
N SER A 47 -15.24 -3.59 -0.31
CA SER A 47 -16.68 -3.45 0.00
C SER A 47 -17.21 -4.66 0.76
N ASP A 48 -16.78 -5.87 0.41
CA ASP A 48 -17.16 -7.12 1.07
C ASP A 48 -16.75 -7.11 2.56
N HIS A 49 -15.64 -6.44 2.87
CA HIS A 49 -15.19 -6.22 4.25
C HIS A 49 -15.89 -5.05 4.96
N GLY A 50 -16.93 -4.46 4.37
CA GLY A 50 -17.74 -3.40 4.98
C GLY A 50 -17.10 -2.02 4.99
N ALA A 51 -16.02 -1.82 4.25
CA ALA A 51 -15.40 -0.51 4.10
C ALA A 51 -15.99 0.25 2.90
N LYS A 52 -16.17 1.58 3.04
CA LYS A 52 -16.69 2.42 1.96
C LYS A 52 -15.57 2.80 0.97
N HIS A 53 -15.85 2.71 -0.33
CA HIS A 53 -14.97 3.25 -1.36
C HIS A 53 -15.53 4.56 -1.93
N PHE A 54 -14.67 5.58 -1.98
CA PHE A 54 -14.93 6.83 -2.70
C PHE A 54 -14.05 6.87 -3.94
N SER A 55 -14.65 6.80 -5.12
CA SER A 55 -13.93 6.90 -6.38
C SER A 55 -13.50 8.34 -6.65
N LEU A 56 -12.19 8.57 -6.77
CA LEU A 56 -11.61 9.86 -7.09
C LEU A 56 -10.40 9.70 -8.02
N PRO A 57 -10.33 10.38 -9.16
CA PRO A 57 -9.28 10.18 -10.18
C PRO A 57 -7.94 10.82 -9.75
N ILE A 58 -7.31 10.25 -8.72
CA ILE A 58 -6.05 10.71 -8.10
C ILE A 58 -4.84 9.81 -8.42
N ALA A 59 -4.99 8.88 -9.37
CA ALA A 59 -3.90 8.01 -9.80
C ALA A 59 -2.90 8.73 -10.72
N LYS A 60 -3.37 9.55 -11.62
CA LYS A 60 -2.55 10.28 -12.61
C LYS A 60 -2.03 11.59 -12.02
N LYS A 61 -0.71 11.83 -12.17
CA LYS A 61 -0.03 13.05 -11.69
C LYS A 61 -0.18 14.19 -12.71
N ASN A 62 -1.36 14.76 -12.81
CA ASN A 62 -1.63 15.88 -13.72
C ASN A 62 -2.41 17.01 -13.00
N PHE A 63 -2.55 18.14 -13.67
CA PHE A 63 -3.21 19.31 -13.11
C PHE A 63 -4.69 19.08 -12.78
N LEU A 64 -5.39 18.24 -13.55
CA LEU A 64 -6.80 17.91 -13.29
C LEU A 64 -6.95 17.08 -12.02
N ALA A 65 -5.99 16.17 -11.77
CA ALA A 65 -5.99 15.37 -10.54
C ALA A 65 -5.66 16.22 -9.30
N ILE A 66 -4.83 17.27 -9.44
CA ILE A 66 -4.58 18.20 -8.32
C ILE A 66 -5.90 18.91 -7.95
N LYS A 67 -6.71 19.33 -8.90
CA LYS A 67 -8.02 19.98 -8.64
C LYS A 67 -8.99 19.10 -7.84
N GLN A 68 -8.74 17.78 -7.78
CA GLN A 68 -9.56 16.86 -6.98
C GLN A 68 -9.50 17.14 -5.47
N TYR A 69 -8.61 18.04 -4.99
CA TYR A 69 -8.65 18.47 -3.59
C TYR A 69 -10.01 19.05 -3.17
N LYS A 70 -10.77 19.64 -4.11
CA LYS A 70 -12.12 20.16 -3.86
C LYS A 70 -13.09 19.02 -3.57
N ASN A 71 -13.10 17.99 -4.43
CA ASN A 71 -13.95 16.82 -4.26
C ASN A 71 -13.53 16.00 -3.03
N LEU A 72 -12.22 15.92 -2.75
CA LEU A 72 -11.72 15.29 -1.53
C LEU A 72 -12.22 16.01 -0.26
N ARG A 73 -12.32 17.34 -0.32
CA ARG A 73 -12.88 18.14 0.79
C ARG A 73 -14.36 17.84 1.03
N GLU A 74 -15.15 17.62 -0.04
CA GLU A 74 -16.54 17.20 0.10
C GLU A 74 -16.64 15.81 0.73
N ILE A 75 -15.77 14.87 0.33
CA ILE A 75 -15.67 13.56 0.98
C ILE A 75 -15.35 13.72 2.48
N TYR A 76 -14.47 14.64 2.87
CA TYR A 76 -14.18 14.91 4.28
C TYR A 76 -15.38 15.47 5.03
N ARG A 77 -16.19 16.33 4.41
CA ARG A 77 -17.41 16.86 5.01
C ARG A 77 -18.47 15.78 5.18
N GLU A 78 -18.60 14.88 4.20
CA GLU A 78 -19.53 13.75 4.23
C GLU A 78 -19.12 12.70 5.25
N PHE A 79 -17.90 12.19 5.13
CA PHE A 79 -17.42 11.06 5.94
C PHE A 79 -17.01 11.49 7.35
N LYS A 80 -16.55 12.75 7.51
CA LYS A 80 -16.08 13.35 8.78
C LYS A 80 -15.00 12.45 9.44
N PRO A 81 -13.86 12.21 8.78
CA PRO A 81 -12.83 11.33 9.31
C PRO A 81 -12.26 11.88 10.63
N ASP A 82 -12.02 11.00 11.58
CA ASP A 82 -11.21 11.28 12.76
C ASP A 82 -9.72 11.18 12.42
N ILE A 83 -9.38 10.23 11.53
CA ILE A 83 -8.03 9.97 11.05
C ILE A 83 -8.04 9.90 9.52
N ILE A 84 -7.07 10.56 8.89
CA ILE A 84 -6.72 10.42 7.48
C ILE A 84 -5.39 9.72 7.37
N HIS A 85 -5.36 8.54 6.77
CA HIS A 85 -4.16 7.76 6.57
C HIS A 85 -3.68 7.87 5.11
N VAL A 86 -2.62 8.62 4.89
CA VAL A 86 -2.06 8.86 3.56
C VAL A 86 -1.00 7.81 3.24
N ARG A 87 -1.21 7.07 2.17
CA ARG A 87 -0.38 5.93 1.79
C ARG A 87 0.45 6.16 0.52
N SER A 88 0.39 7.35 -0.06
CA SER A 88 1.14 7.69 -1.28
C SER A 88 1.36 9.18 -1.43
N ARG A 89 2.48 9.53 -2.07
CA ARG A 89 3.01 10.89 -2.23
C ARG A 89 2.05 11.87 -2.92
N PHE A 90 1.43 11.46 -4.03
CA PHE A 90 0.55 12.35 -4.79
C PHE A 90 -0.78 12.59 -4.07
N PRO A 91 -1.48 11.57 -3.55
CA PRO A 91 -2.60 11.76 -2.64
C PRO A 91 -2.27 12.62 -1.42
N ALA A 92 -1.03 12.54 -0.90
CA ALA A 92 -0.59 13.42 0.20
C ALA A 92 -0.62 14.90 -0.17
N TRP A 93 -0.17 15.28 -1.37
CA TRP A 93 -0.27 16.66 -1.85
C TRP A 93 -1.72 17.12 -1.99
N ILE A 94 -2.59 16.26 -2.53
CA ILE A 94 -4.03 16.56 -2.65
C ILE A 94 -4.66 16.73 -1.27
N ASN A 95 -4.28 15.88 -0.29
CA ASN A 95 -4.72 15.98 1.10
C ASN A 95 -4.32 17.32 1.73
N VAL A 96 -3.06 17.74 1.59
CA VAL A 96 -2.58 19.03 2.10
C VAL A 96 -3.42 20.20 1.57
N LEU A 97 -3.79 20.17 0.29
CA LEU A 97 -4.65 21.19 -0.31
C LEU A 97 -6.11 21.10 0.18
N ALA A 98 -6.62 19.90 0.37
CA ALA A 98 -7.99 19.69 0.87
C ALA A 98 -8.15 20.20 2.30
N LEU A 99 -7.17 19.94 3.17
CA LEU A 99 -7.19 20.35 4.59
C LEU A 99 -7.15 21.88 4.78
N LYS A 100 -6.52 22.63 3.87
CA LYS A 100 -6.47 24.11 3.98
C LYS A 100 -7.84 24.79 3.99
N GLY A 101 -8.89 24.12 3.54
CA GLY A 101 -10.25 24.68 3.51
C GLY A 101 -11.21 24.04 4.50
N LEU A 102 -10.71 23.29 5.47
CA LEU A 102 -11.53 22.75 6.55
C LEU A 102 -11.51 23.67 7.78
N PRO A 103 -12.59 23.66 8.60
CA PRO A 103 -12.65 24.38 9.87
C PRO A 103 -11.59 23.88 10.85
N SER A 104 -11.46 24.54 11.99
CA SER A 104 -10.38 24.34 12.98
C SER A 104 -10.23 22.93 13.54
N SER A 105 -11.31 22.15 13.60
CA SER A 105 -11.25 20.73 14.00
C SER A 105 -10.80 19.86 12.83
N LYS A 106 -9.49 19.76 12.61
CA LYS A 106 -8.92 18.91 11.56
C LYS A 106 -8.77 17.48 12.05
N PRO A 107 -8.95 16.47 11.16
CA PRO A 107 -8.59 15.09 11.46
C PRO A 107 -7.09 14.95 11.70
N ILE A 108 -6.69 13.96 12.48
CA ILE A 108 -5.30 13.54 12.61
C ILE A 108 -4.85 12.95 11.27
N VAL A 109 -3.70 13.36 10.78
CA VAL A 109 -3.11 12.84 9.55
C VAL A 109 -1.97 11.89 9.88
N ILE A 110 -2.07 10.66 9.41
CA ILE A 110 -0.99 9.66 9.48
C ILE A 110 -0.47 9.41 8.07
N SER A 111 0.84 9.31 7.89
CA SER A 111 1.43 8.88 6.63
C SER A 111 2.23 7.59 6.79
N THR A 112 2.26 6.74 5.75
CA THR A 112 3.15 5.58 5.73
C THR A 112 4.16 5.68 4.60
N PHE A 113 5.44 5.65 4.95
CA PHE A 113 6.53 5.52 4.00
C PHE A 113 6.75 4.02 3.68
N HIS A 114 6.44 3.64 2.43
CA HIS A 114 6.50 2.25 1.96
C HIS A 114 7.83 1.87 1.32
N GLY A 115 8.83 2.74 1.38
CA GLY A 115 10.16 2.49 0.81
C GLY A 115 10.98 3.77 0.68
N LEU A 116 12.13 3.64 0.06
CA LEU A 116 13.04 4.75 -0.24
C LEU A 116 12.55 5.50 -1.48
N TYR A 117 12.25 6.78 -1.35
CA TYR A 117 11.72 7.57 -2.45
C TYR A 117 12.84 8.33 -3.17
N SER A 118 12.94 8.15 -4.48
CA SER A 118 13.99 8.76 -5.33
C SER A 118 13.94 10.29 -5.44
N LYS A 119 12.87 10.94 -5.00
CA LYS A 119 12.66 12.40 -5.08
C LYS A 119 12.19 12.94 -3.74
N PRO A 120 13.11 13.26 -2.80
CA PRO A 120 12.74 13.73 -1.46
C PRO A 120 11.81 14.94 -1.46
N PHE A 121 12.07 15.94 -2.30
CA PHE A 121 11.20 17.13 -2.41
C PHE A 121 9.75 16.78 -2.78
N TYR A 122 9.55 15.91 -3.77
CA TYR A 122 8.21 15.47 -4.16
C TYR A 122 7.51 14.68 -3.06
N SER A 123 8.28 13.97 -2.24
CA SER A 123 7.76 13.14 -1.14
C SER A 123 7.56 13.94 0.16
N LYS A 124 7.95 15.21 0.19
CA LYS A 124 7.84 16.08 1.37
C LYS A 124 6.42 16.19 1.91
N SER A 125 5.40 16.05 1.05
CA SER A 125 4.00 16.03 1.50
C SER A 125 3.68 14.93 2.51
N MET A 126 4.43 13.82 2.48
CA MET A 126 4.29 12.71 3.43
C MET A 126 4.80 13.10 4.84
N SER A 127 5.80 13.99 4.91
CA SER A 127 6.36 14.45 6.19
C SER A 127 5.52 15.53 6.90
N TYR A 128 4.46 16.03 6.26
CA TYR A 128 3.52 16.99 6.86
C TYR A 128 2.42 16.33 7.71
N ALA A 129 2.39 15.00 7.77
CA ALA A 129 1.47 14.26 8.63
C ALA A 129 1.77 14.51 10.11
N ASP A 130 0.77 14.37 10.97
CA ASP A 130 0.94 14.49 12.43
C ASP A 130 1.79 13.33 12.96
N ASP A 131 1.58 12.10 12.42
CA ASP A 131 2.38 10.92 12.69
C ASP A 131 2.83 10.23 11.40
N ILE A 132 4.01 9.60 11.44
CA ILE A 132 4.64 8.95 10.30
C ILE A 132 4.95 7.50 10.64
N ILE A 133 4.47 6.58 9.84
CA ILE A 133 4.81 5.17 9.92
C ILE A 133 5.95 4.87 8.94
N ALA A 134 7.05 4.33 9.45
CA ALA A 134 8.12 3.75 8.65
C ALA A 134 8.03 2.21 8.71
N ILE A 135 8.00 1.55 7.55
CA ILE A 135 7.80 0.09 7.48
C ILE A 135 9.04 -0.74 7.75
N SER A 136 10.20 -0.11 7.92
CA SER A 136 11.45 -0.77 8.27
C SER A 136 12.42 0.23 8.88
N LYS A 137 13.46 -0.26 9.57
CA LYS A 137 14.56 0.58 10.09
C LYS A 137 15.22 1.42 8.99
N THR A 138 15.48 0.82 7.85
CA THR A 138 16.07 1.52 6.68
C THR A 138 15.18 2.68 6.20
N VAL A 139 13.85 2.48 6.17
CA VAL A 139 12.91 3.54 5.80
C VAL A 139 12.85 4.61 6.90
N GLN A 140 12.91 4.24 8.17
CA GLN A 140 12.95 5.19 9.28
C GLN A 140 14.19 6.08 9.23
N GLU A 141 15.36 5.49 9.01
CA GLU A 141 16.62 6.23 8.84
C GLU A 141 16.58 7.14 7.61
N TYR A 142 15.99 6.65 6.50
CA TYR A 142 15.77 7.46 5.30
C TYR A 142 14.90 8.70 5.61
N VAL A 143 13.83 8.54 6.37
CA VAL A 143 12.96 9.66 6.77
C VAL A 143 13.76 10.68 7.58
N PHE A 144 14.51 10.26 8.59
CA PHE A 144 15.34 11.15 9.41
C PHE A 144 16.42 11.87 8.63
N LYS A 145 17.00 11.21 7.62
CA LYS A 145 18.05 11.79 6.79
C LYS A 145 17.54 12.84 5.81
N ASN A 146 16.33 12.68 5.29
CA ASN A 146 15.84 13.44 4.13
C ASN A 146 14.75 14.47 4.47
N TYR A 147 14.17 14.40 5.68
CA TYR A 147 13.09 15.29 6.10
C TYR A 147 13.36 15.83 7.49
N ASP A 148 13.09 17.12 7.66
CA ASP A 148 13.08 17.76 8.97
C ASP A 148 11.78 17.40 9.69
N VAL A 149 11.83 16.35 10.50
CA VAL A 149 10.69 15.81 11.27
C VAL A 149 11.11 15.54 12.71
N ASP A 150 10.22 15.78 13.64
CA ASP A 150 10.40 15.35 15.02
C ASP A 150 10.43 13.81 15.05
N ARG A 151 11.49 13.25 15.64
CA ARG A 151 11.71 11.81 15.74
C ARG A 151 10.62 11.11 16.55
N SER A 152 10.02 11.78 17.54
CA SER A 152 8.92 11.24 18.35
C SER A 152 7.66 10.93 17.53
N ARG A 153 7.49 11.57 16.37
CA ARG A 153 6.37 11.38 15.44
C ARG A 153 6.61 10.28 14.42
N VAL A 154 7.79 9.65 14.42
CA VAL A 154 8.14 8.60 13.43
C VAL A 154 8.16 7.24 14.09
N HIS A 155 7.15 6.45 13.79
CA HIS A 155 6.92 5.13 14.38
C HIS A 155 7.41 4.04 13.44
N LEU A 156 8.25 3.12 13.96
CA LEU A 156 8.65 1.93 13.25
C LEU A 156 7.56 0.86 13.42
N ILE A 157 6.79 0.63 12.36
CA ILE A 157 5.76 -0.40 12.33
C ILE A 157 5.98 -1.26 11.09
N TYR A 158 6.46 -2.49 11.29
CA TYR A 158 6.65 -3.46 10.23
C TYR A 158 5.31 -3.84 9.59
N ARG A 159 5.37 -4.23 8.32
CA ARG A 159 4.18 -4.77 7.67
C ARG A 159 3.89 -6.16 8.21
N GLY A 160 2.64 -6.38 8.54
CA GLY A 160 2.11 -7.71 8.87
C GLY A 160 1.63 -8.45 7.63
N CYS A 161 1.36 -9.74 7.80
CA CYS A 161 0.60 -10.58 6.90
C CYS A 161 -0.37 -11.42 7.73
N ASP A 162 -1.39 -11.95 7.08
CA ASP A 162 -2.28 -12.92 7.69
C ASP A 162 -1.54 -14.25 7.83
N ILE A 163 -1.25 -14.66 9.06
CA ILE A 163 -0.49 -15.90 9.36
C ILE A 163 -1.34 -17.15 9.20
N ASP A 164 -2.66 -17.03 9.20
CA ASP A 164 -3.57 -18.15 8.97
C ASP A 164 -3.67 -18.44 7.46
N GLU A 165 -3.68 -17.40 6.63
CA GLU A 165 -3.62 -17.51 5.18
C GLU A 165 -2.21 -17.89 4.68
N PHE A 166 -1.16 -17.25 5.23
CA PHE A 166 0.24 -17.42 4.82
C PHE A 166 1.02 -18.21 5.88
N ASN A 167 0.72 -19.51 5.98
CA ASN A 167 1.39 -20.44 6.90
C ASN A 167 2.29 -21.43 6.14
N ALA A 168 3.06 -22.23 6.90
CA ALA A 168 3.96 -23.22 6.34
C ALA A 168 3.29 -24.55 5.96
N SER A 169 1.96 -24.62 5.88
CA SER A 169 1.25 -25.80 5.48
C SER A 169 1.52 -26.15 4.02
N ALA A 170 1.63 -27.42 3.73
CA ALA A 170 1.74 -27.89 2.34
C ALA A 170 0.50 -27.47 1.56
N PRO A 171 0.66 -27.14 0.25
CA PRO A 171 -0.49 -26.91 -0.63
C PRO A 171 -1.43 -28.12 -0.62
N SER A 172 -2.73 -27.90 -0.84
CA SER A 172 -3.69 -28.98 -0.97
C SER A 172 -3.34 -29.88 -2.16
N GLU A 173 -3.66 -31.18 -2.07
CA GLU A 173 -3.48 -32.11 -3.20
C GLU A 173 -4.17 -31.62 -4.47
N ALA A 174 -5.37 -31.06 -4.35
CA ALA A 174 -6.11 -30.53 -5.50
C ALA A 174 -5.35 -29.39 -6.19
N TRP A 175 -4.73 -28.50 -5.42
CA TRP A 175 -3.89 -27.42 -5.96
C TRP A 175 -2.62 -27.99 -6.62
N SER A 176 -1.94 -28.92 -5.96
CA SER A 176 -0.71 -29.55 -6.46
C SER A 176 -0.98 -30.30 -7.76
N ASN A 177 -2.07 -31.06 -7.84
CA ASN A 177 -2.48 -31.76 -9.05
C ASN A 177 -2.82 -30.80 -10.19
N SER A 178 -3.49 -29.69 -9.91
CA SER A 178 -3.76 -28.63 -10.91
C SER A 178 -2.48 -27.99 -11.43
N TRP A 179 -1.54 -27.70 -10.52
CA TRP A 179 -0.23 -27.16 -10.87
C TRP A 179 0.55 -28.09 -11.80
N TYR A 180 0.71 -29.38 -11.43
CA TYR A 180 1.44 -30.35 -12.26
C TYR A 180 0.74 -30.69 -13.57
N LYS A 181 -0.57 -30.54 -13.64
CA LYS A 181 -1.31 -30.65 -14.91
C LYS A 181 -1.00 -29.50 -15.86
N GLU A 182 -0.89 -28.28 -15.32
CA GLU A 182 -0.58 -27.06 -16.09
C GLU A 182 0.92 -26.96 -16.42
N PHE A 183 1.77 -27.36 -15.47
CA PHE A 183 3.24 -27.26 -15.56
C PHE A 183 3.91 -28.63 -15.33
N PRO A 184 3.71 -29.63 -16.21
CA PRO A 184 4.23 -30.98 -16.00
C PRO A 184 5.76 -31.06 -15.94
N GLN A 185 6.47 -30.09 -16.55
CA GLN A 185 7.93 -29.99 -16.52
C GLN A 185 8.48 -29.67 -15.12
N THR A 186 7.65 -29.29 -14.16
CA THR A 186 8.05 -28.96 -12.78
C THR A 186 7.96 -30.16 -11.85
N SER A 187 7.46 -31.30 -12.32
CA SER A 187 7.42 -32.54 -11.55
C SER A 187 8.85 -32.97 -11.18
N ASP A 188 9.05 -33.36 -9.94
CA ASP A 188 10.34 -33.80 -9.39
C ASP A 188 11.49 -32.78 -9.48
N LYS A 189 11.13 -31.49 -9.69
CA LYS A 189 12.09 -30.40 -9.72
C LYS A 189 12.03 -29.54 -8.45
N ILE A 190 13.15 -28.93 -8.12
CA ILE A 190 13.23 -27.86 -7.13
C ILE A 190 12.81 -26.55 -7.82
N LEU A 191 11.71 -25.96 -7.37
CA LEU A 191 11.19 -24.72 -7.95
C LEU A 191 11.86 -23.50 -7.30
N LEU A 192 12.60 -22.74 -8.09
CA LEU A 192 13.15 -21.45 -7.69
C LEU A 192 12.23 -20.34 -8.20
N THR A 193 11.64 -19.58 -7.29
CA THR A 193 10.65 -18.54 -7.65
C THR A 193 11.12 -17.16 -7.21
N LEU A 194 10.90 -16.16 -8.08
CA LEU A 194 11.09 -14.75 -7.78
C LEU A 194 9.77 -14.01 -7.95
N PRO A 195 8.92 -13.93 -6.91
CA PRO A 195 7.62 -13.29 -7.01
C PRO A 195 7.76 -11.77 -7.11
N GLY A 196 7.22 -11.18 -8.17
CA GLY A 196 7.27 -9.74 -8.36
C GLY A 196 6.88 -9.28 -9.76
N ARG A 197 6.73 -7.95 -9.91
CA ARG A 197 6.55 -7.36 -11.23
C ARG A 197 7.85 -7.43 -12.02
N ILE A 198 7.78 -7.70 -13.33
CA ILE A 198 8.96 -7.71 -14.21
C ILE A 198 9.40 -6.24 -14.42
N THR A 199 10.37 -5.82 -13.60
CA THR A 199 10.97 -4.47 -13.65
C THR A 199 12.45 -4.58 -13.26
N GLY A 200 13.32 -3.72 -13.83
CA GLY A 200 14.78 -3.80 -13.61
C GLY A 200 15.21 -3.78 -12.14
N TRP A 201 14.51 -3.02 -11.28
CA TRP A 201 14.85 -2.92 -9.85
C TRP A 201 14.38 -4.11 -8.99
N LYS A 202 13.71 -5.11 -9.58
CA LYS A 202 13.27 -6.33 -8.89
C LYS A 202 14.27 -7.48 -8.97
N GLY A 203 15.46 -7.24 -9.58
CA GLY A 203 16.52 -8.23 -9.63
C GLY A 203 16.27 -9.39 -10.60
N ILE A 204 15.38 -9.22 -11.59
CA ILE A 204 15.05 -10.27 -12.56
C ILE A 204 16.30 -10.71 -13.34
N GLU A 205 17.12 -9.73 -13.79
CA GLU A 205 18.35 -10.03 -14.54
C GLU A 205 19.36 -10.81 -13.69
N ASP A 206 19.50 -10.43 -12.41
CA ASP A 206 20.41 -11.12 -11.49
C ASP A 206 19.91 -12.53 -11.18
N PHE A 207 18.59 -12.71 -11.06
CA PHE A 207 17.98 -14.01 -10.87
C PHE A 207 18.21 -14.92 -12.09
N LEU A 208 18.04 -14.40 -13.32
CA LEU A 208 18.34 -15.17 -14.53
C LEU A 208 19.81 -15.56 -14.64
N LYS A 209 20.75 -14.66 -14.28
CA LYS A 209 22.18 -14.96 -14.20
C LYS A 209 22.47 -16.05 -13.17
N LEU A 210 21.82 -16.00 -12.00
CA LEU A 210 21.94 -17.04 -11.00
C LEU A 210 21.48 -18.40 -11.55
N LEU A 211 20.30 -18.44 -12.17
CA LEU A 211 19.75 -19.67 -12.75
C LEU A 211 20.66 -20.28 -13.82
N SER A 212 21.33 -19.45 -14.63
CA SER A 212 22.26 -19.93 -15.66
C SER A 212 23.52 -20.62 -15.10
N GLN A 213 23.80 -20.43 -13.81
CA GLN A 213 24.94 -21.04 -13.12
C GLN A 213 24.58 -22.32 -12.37
N LEU A 214 23.29 -22.67 -12.31
CA LEU A 214 22.83 -23.85 -11.60
C LEU A 214 22.81 -25.07 -12.53
N ASP A 215 22.92 -26.26 -11.93
CA ASP A 215 22.78 -27.53 -12.64
C ASP A 215 21.30 -27.73 -13.06
N GLN A 216 21.03 -27.53 -14.34
CA GLN A 216 19.70 -27.62 -14.93
C GLN A 216 19.04 -29.02 -14.79
N ALA A 217 19.79 -30.05 -14.43
CA ALA A 217 19.23 -31.37 -14.18
C ALA A 217 18.43 -31.43 -12.87
N LYS A 218 18.71 -30.51 -11.93
CA LYS A 218 18.08 -30.48 -10.60
C LYS A 218 16.97 -29.42 -10.46
N TYR A 219 16.90 -28.44 -11.37
CA TYR A 219 16.00 -27.29 -11.27
C TYR A 219 15.09 -27.14 -12.47
#